data_88e4503c36a8b4f8c7229c3dd274e561
#
_entry.id   88e4503c36a8b4f8c7229c3dd274e561
#
_cell.length_a   1.000
_cell.length_b   1.000
_cell.length_c   1.000
_cell.angle_alpha   90.00
_cell.angle_beta   90.00
_cell.angle_gamma   90.00
#
_symmetry.space_group_name_H-M   'P 1'
#
loop_
_entity.id
_entity.type
_entity.pdbx_description
1 polymer ?
#
loop_
_entity_poly.entity_id
_entity_poly.type
_entity_poly.pdbx_seq_one_letter_code
_entity_poly.pdbx_strand_id
1 'polypeptide(L)'
;MWVVHGFLCRLYLWIIKFSSKLRRAPSTTSVFISKIAFSFSILSAVNGISVIASGYFSDKFERRIILGLVYFVRGIAFLALILLTGKIALWTFAIVGGMSWLATVPLTTALTSEFYGYKKLGSLVGLINMSHQIGGAIAVLIFGMIYDYYGNYDLGLWVGVITLIIASLASFSIKEKQLSSRFYKPIEN
;
A
#
# COMPACT_ATOMS: atom_id res chain seq x y z
N MET A 1 4.94 -12.43 6.22
CA MET A 1 6.25 -11.84 6.55
C MET A 1 7.38 -12.43 5.71
N TRP A 2 7.51 -13.75 5.55
CA TRP A 2 8.57 -14.41 4.76
C TRP A 2 8.54 -14.12 3.25
N VAL A 3 7.36 -13.97 2.63
CA VAL A 3 7.23 -13.68 1.19
C VAL A 3 7.72 -12.27 0.86
N VAL A 4 7.45 -11.29 1.74
CA VAL A 4 7.96 -9.92 1.60
C VAL A 4 9.48 -9.89 1.76
N HIS A 5 10.04 -10.68 2.69
CA HIS A 5 11.50 -10.85 2.83
C HIS A 5 12.11 -11.53 1.60
N GLY A 6 11.47 -12.57 1.05
CA GLY A 6 11.93 -13.26 -0.16
C GLY A 6 11.89 -12.34 -1.40
N PHE A 7 10.84 -11.51 -1.52
CA PHE A 7 10.72 -10.53 -2.60
C PHE A 7 11.72 -9.38 -2.43
N LEU A 8 11.86 -8.84 -1.23
CA LEU A 8 12.85 -7.80 -0.92
C LEU A 8 14.29 -8.33 -1.07
N CYS A 9 14.56 -9.57 -0.69
CA CYS A 9 15.87 -10.19 -0.88
C CYS A 9 16.17 -10.44 -2.36
N ARG A 10 15.19 -10.89 -3.16
CA ARG A 10 15.33 -11.02 -4.62
C ARG A 10 15.43 -9.66 -5.31
N LEU A 11 14.66 -8.68 -4.88
CA LEU A 11 14.77 -7.30 -5.36
C LEU A 11 16.13 -6.71 -5.00
N TYR A 12 16.61 -6.94 -3.78
CA TYR A 12 17.93 -6.51 -3.31
C TYR A 12 19.07 -7.20 -4.08
N LEU A 13 18.99 -8.51 -4.29
CA LEU A 13 19.96 -9.26 -5.11
C LEU A 13 19.89 -8.87 -6.59
N TRP A 14 18.69 -8.59 -7.11
CA TRP A 14 18.49 -8.05 -8.45
C TRP A 14 19.06 -6.65 -8.57
N ILE A 15 18.82 -5.78 -7.58
CA ILE A 15 19.41 -4.43 -7.49
C ILE A 15 20.93 -4.49 -7.42
N ILE A 16 21.52 -5.41 -6.62
CA ILE A 16 22.97 -5.60 -6.54
C ILE A 16 23.54 -6.11 -7.87
N LYS A 17 22.90 -7.10 -8.48
CA LYS A 17 23.31 -7.68 -9.76
C LYS A 17 23.13 -6.69 -10.91
N PHE A 18 22.07 -5.89 -10.86
CA PHE A 18 21.81 -4.79 -11.77
C PHE A 18 22.77 -3.62 -11.52
N SER A 19 23.06 -3.26 -10.28
CA SER A 19 24.07 -2.27 -9.90
C SER A 19 25.49 -2.63 -10.35
N SER A 20 25.87 -3.91 -10.31
CA SER A 20 27.16 -4.37 -10.81
C SER A 20 27.28 -4.27 -12.35
N LYS A 21 26.16 -4.48 -13.06
CA LYS A 21 26.05 -4.29 -14.51
C LYS A 21 26.06 -2.80 -14.89
N LEU A 22 25.57 -1.93 -13.99
CA LEU A 22 25.47 -0.49 -14.16
C LEU A 22 26.77 0.26 -13.89
N ARG A 23 27.71 -0.31 -13.15
CA ARG A 23 29.07 0.26 -13.04
C ARG A 23 29.81 0.37 -14.38
N ARG A 24 29.31 -0.30 -15.43
CA ARG A 24 29.77 -0.21 -16.81
C ARG A 24 28.82 0.55 -17.73
N ALA A 25 27.73 1.11 -17.21
CA ALA A 25 26.74 1.87 -17.98
C ALA A 25 27.14 3.35 -18.07
N PRO A 26 26.77 4.04 -19.16
CA PRO A 26 27.06 5.47 -19.31
C PRO A 26 26.49 6.28 -18.13
N SER A 27 27.15 7.38 -17.79
CA SER A 27 26.88 8.23 -16.62
C SER A 27 25.42 8.65 -16.43
N THR A 28 24.66 8.77 -17.51
CA THR A 28 23.23 9.09 -17.53
C THR A 28 22.36 8.03 -16.86
N THR A 29 22.72 6.75 -17.01
CA THR A 29 21.93 5.63 -16.43
C THR A 29 22.13 5.52 -14.92
N SER A 30 23.35 5.78 -14.43
CA SER A 30 23.64 5.76 -13.00
C SER A 30 22.91 6.89 -12.25
N VAL A 31 22.84 8.07 -12.84
CA VAL A 31 22.10 9.22 -12.30
C VAL A 31 20.58 8.95 -12.26
N PHE A 32 20.04 8.28 -13.28
CA PHE A 32 18.61 7.94 -13.31
C PHE A 32 18.25 6.97 -12.18
N ILE A 33 19.06 5.95 -11.97
CA ILE A 33 18.83 4.95 -10.92
C ILE A 33 18.99 5.53 -9.52
N SER A 34 19.98 6.41 -9.31
CA SER A 34 20.13 7.07 -8.01
C SER A 34 18.90 7.91 -7.66
N LYS A 35 18.27 8.57 -8.63
CA LYS A 35 17.04 9.34 -8.43
C LYS A 35 15.85 8.44 -8.06
N ILE A 36 15.70 7.29 -8.72
CA ILE A 36 14.66 6.31 -8.39
C ILE A 36 14.88 5.75 -6.98
N ALA A 37 16.10 5.35 -6.65
CA ALA A 37 16.44 4.83 -5.32
C ALA A 37 16.18 5.86 -4.22
N PHE A 38 16.53 7.12 -4.46
CA PHE A 38 16.30 8.20 -3.52
C PHE A 38 14.80 8.50 -3.34
N SER A 39 14.02 8.51 -4.43
CA SER A 39 12.57 8.66 -4.36
C SER A 39 11.90 7.53 -3.58
N PHE A 40 12.38 6.29 -3.75
CA PHE A 40 11.89 5.14 -2.99
C PHE A 40 12.26 5.20 -1.51
N SER A 41 13.43 5.74 -1.18
CA SER A 41 13.85 6.00 0.21
C SER A 41 12.96 7.04 0.89
N ILE A 42 12.59 8.11 0.19
CA ILE A 42 11.64 9.12 0.69
C ILE A 42 10.26 8.50 0.89
N LEU A 43 9.76 7.74 -0.09
CA LEU A 43 8.49 7.01 0.04
C LEU A 43 8.49 6.15 1.30
N SER A 44 9.56 5.42 1.56
CA SER A 44 9.69 4.55 2.73
C SER A 44 9.74 5.33 4.04
N ALA A 45 10.44 6.46 4.08
CA ALA A 45 10.51 7.33 5.26
C ALA A 45 9.15 7.97 5.57
N VAL A 46 8.50 8.54 4.56
CA VAL A 46 7.15 9.13 4.67
C VAL A 46 6.14 8.07 5.12
N ASN A 47 6.27 6.86 4.59
CA ASN A 47 5.42 5.73 4.97
C ASN A 47 5.58 5.34 6.45
N GLY A 48 6.80 5.29 6.97
CA GLY A 48 7.05 5.04 8.40
C GLY A 48 6.34 6.06 9.29
N ILE A 49 6.45 7.34 8.96
CA ILE A 49 5.78 8.44 9.67
C ILE A 49 4.25 8.28 9.56
N SER A 50 3.76 7.95 8.37
CA SER A 50 2.32 7.80 8.13
C SER A 50 1.69 6.64 8.89
N VAL A 51 2.41 5.53 9.07
CA VAL A 51 1.94 4.40 9.90
C VAL A 51 1.71 4.83 11.34
N ILE A 52 2.65 5.58 11.92
CA ILE A 52 2.52 6.11 13.29
C ILE A 52 1.35 7.11 13.36
N ALA A 53 1.27 8.04 12.42
CA ALA A 53 0.21 9.03 12.34
C ALA A 53 -1.17 8.37 12.18
N SER A 54 -1.31 7.37 11.30
CA SER A 54 -2.56 6.66 11.09
C SER A 54 -3.04 5.91 12.34
N GLY A 55 -2.11 5.34 13.12
CA GLY A 55 -2.41 4.77 14.43
C GLY A 55 -2.99 5.83 15.38
N TYR A 56 -2.29 6.93 15.55
CA TYR A 56 -2.72 8.03 16.43
C TYR A 56 -4.08 8.62 16.03
N PHE A 57 -4.30 8.84 14.72
CA PHE A 57 -5.58 9.35 14.25
C PHE A 57 -6.72 8.32 14.38
N SER A 58 -6.43 7.05 14.22
CA SER A 58 -7.42 5.98 14.38
C SER A 58 -7.90 5.80 15.82
N ASP A 59 -7.14 6.28 16.79
CA ASP A 59 -7.56 6.29 18.20
C ASP A 59 -8.48 7.49 18.54
N LYS A 60 -8.45 8.56 17.70
CA LYS A 60 -9.26 9.77 17.90
C LYS A 60 -10.49 9.84 17.00
N PHE A 61 -10.45 9.24 15.84
CA PHE A 61 -11.51 9.28 14.83
C PHE A 61 -11.98 7.86 14.50
N GLU A 62 -13.15 7.76 13.90
CA GLU A 62 -13.68 6.49 13.39
C GLU A 62 -12.67 5.83 12.43
N ARG A 63 -12.27 4.61 12.73
CA ARG A 63 -11.23 3.88 11.96
C ARG A 63 -11.60 3.68 10.51
N ARG A 64 -12.90 3.49 10.20
CA ARG A 64 -13.43 3.38 8.84
C ARG A 64 -13.15 4.63 8.01
N ILE A 65 -13.28 5.83 8.63
CA ILE A 65 -13.04 7.11 7.95
C ILE A 65 -11.56 7.24 7.60
N ILE A 66 -10.68 6.95 8.56
CA ILE A 66 -9.23 7.00 8.33
C ILE A 66 -8.82 5.99 7.25
N LEU A 67 -9.37 4.78 7.28
CA LEU A 67 -9.09 3.76 6.26
C LEU A 67 -9.57 4.21 4.87
N GLY A 68 -10.76 4.78 4.77
CA GLY A 68 -11.30 5.32 3.53
C GLY A 68 -10.44 6.47 2.98
N LEU A 69 -10.00 7.39 3.86
CA LEU A 69 -9.10 8.48 3.48
C LEU A 69 -7.74 7.97 2.98
N VAL A 70 -7.18 6.94 3.61
CA VAL A 70 -5.92 6.32 3.17
C VAL A 70 -6.05 5.74 1.77
N TYR A 71 -7.15 5.04 1.45
CA TYR A 71 -7.40 4.56 0.09
C TYR A 71 -7.62 5.71 -0.90
N PHE A 72 -8.31 6.76 -0.50
CA PHE A 72 -8.53 7.94 -1.33
C PHE A 72 -7.23 8.66 -1.67
N VAL A 73 -6.37 8.91 -0.68
CA VAL A 73 -5.06 9.53 -0.87
C VAL A 73 -4.17 8.68 -1.80
N ARG A 74 -4.23 7.35 -1.66
CA ARG A 74 -3.54 6.44 -2.58
C ARG A 74 -4.08 6.56 -4.00
N GLY A 75 -5.39 6.70 -4.18
CA GLY A 75 -6.01 6.96 -5.48
C GLY A 75 -5.49 8.26 -6.12
N ILE A 76 -5.37 9.32 -5.34
CA ILE A 76 -4.76 10.60 -5.79
C ILE A 76 -3.31 10.40 -6.22
N ALA A 77 -2.52 9.60 -5.50
CA ALA A 77 -1.14 9.32 -5.87
C ALA A 77 -1.04 8.60 -7.24
N PHE A 78 -1.93 7.65 -7.52
CA PHE A 78 -2.00 6.99 -8.82
C PHE A 78 -2.49 7.94 -9.92
N LEU A 79 -3.47 8.77 -9.63
CA LEU A 79 -3.95 9.81 -10.55
C LEU A 79 -2.84 10.81 -10.89
N ALA A 80 -2.01 11.17 -9.93
CA ALA A 80 -0.85 12.04 -10.16
C ALA A 80 0.16 11.42 -11.14
N LEU A 81 0.34 10.09 -11.13
CA LEU A 81 1.20 9.41 -12.12
C LEU A 81 0.65 9.48 -13.54
N ILE A 82 -0.68 9.58 -13.70
CA ILE A 82 -1.32 9.70 -15.01
C ILE A 82 -1.24 11.14 -15.51
N LEU A 83 -1.51 12.11 -14.63
CA LEU A 83 -1.63 13.52 -15.02
C LEU A 83 -0.31 14.28 -15.09
N LEU A 84 0.67 13.87 -14.28
CA LEU A 84 1.97 14.51 -14.19
C LEU A 84 3.02 13.70 -14.96
N THR A 85 4.03 14.39 -15.45
CA THR A 85 5.12 13.75 -16.22
C THR A 85 6.49 14.00 -15.57
N GLY A 86 7.41 13.09 -15.85
CA GLY A 86 8.81 13.24 -15.48
C GLY A 86 9.07 13.24 -13.98
N LYS A 87 9.92 14.14 -13.51
CA LYS A 87 10.37 14.18 -12.10
C LYS A 87 9.25 14.55 -11.13
N ILE A 88 8.33 15.41 -11.55
CA ILE A 88 7.22 15.90 -10.71
C ILE A 88 6.30 14.72 -10.36
N ALA A 89 5.94 13.89 -11.35
CA ALA A 89 5.14 12.69 -11.12
C ALA A 89 5.80 11.76 -10.08
N LEU A 90 7.11 11.52 -10.23
CA LEU A 90 7.87 10.64 -9.34
C LEU A 90 7.88 11.15 -7.89
N TRP A 91 8.14 12.45 -7.69
CA TRP A 91 8.20 13.04 -6.35
C TRP A 91 6.82 13.12 -5.70
N THR A 92 5.80 13.51 -6.46
CA THR A 92 4.42 13.55 -5.96
C THR A 92 3.97 12.15 -5.54
N PHE A 93 4.24 11.13 -6.34
CA PHE A 93 3.95 9.76 -5.98
C PHE A 93 4.73 9.28 -4.76
N ALA A 94 6.02 9.62 -4.66
CA ALA A 94 6.85 9.24 -3.51
C ALA A 94 6.31 9.80 -2.19
N ILE A 95 5.83 11.03 -2.19
CA ILE A 95 5.29 11.70 -1.00
C ILE A 95 3.85 11.23 -0.73
N VAL A 96 2.94 11.46 -1.67
CA VAL A 96 1.50 11.18 -1.48
C VAL A 96 1.24 9.66 -1.38
N GLY A 97 1.89 8.86 -2.22
CA GLY A 97 1.83 7.40 -2.15
C GLY A 97 2.42 6.86 -0.84
N GLY A 98 3.58 7.41 -0.42
CA GLY A 98 4.22 7.06 0.84
C GLY A 98 3.32 7.27 2.05
N MET A 99 2.52 8.34 2.07
CA MET A 99 1.56 8.62 3.15
C MET A 99 0.49 7.53 3.33
N SER A 100 0.24 6.72 2.34
CA SER A 100 -0.88 5.77 2.34
C SER A 100 -0.47 4.30 2.22
N TRP A 101 0.82 3.99 1.95
CA TRP A 101 1.22 2.65 1.50
C TRP A 101 1.02 1.55 2.54
N LEU A 102 1.57 1.69 3.74
CA LEU A 102 1.42 0.70 4.83
C LEU A 102 0.42 1.12 5.92
N ALA A 103 -0.13 2.32 5.87
CA ALA A 103 -1.08 2.82 6.85
C ALA A 103 -2.35 1.95 6.96
N THR A 104 -2.70 1.21 5.90
CA THR A 104 -3.84 0.28 5.89
C THR A 104 -3.65 -0.92 6.81
N VAL A 105 -2.41 -1.38 7.07
CA VAL A 105 -2.14 -2.58 7.87
C VAL A 105 -2.58 -2.42 9.33
N PRO A 106 -2.12 -1.39 10.08
CA PRO A 106 -2.58 -1.20 11.45
C PRO A 106 -4.09 -0.90 11.53
N LEU A 107 -4.63 -0.15 10.59
CA LEU A 107 -6.06 0.20 10.55
C LEU A 107 -6.96 -1.02 10.36
N THR A 108 -6.64 -1.90 9.41
CA THR A 108 -7.40 -3.15 9.18
C THR A 108 -7.28 -4.11 10.35
N THR A 109 -6.10 -4.20 10.98
CA THR A 109 -5.89 -5.02 12.17
C THR A 109 -6.71 -4.49 13.34
N ALA A 110 -6.73 -3.18 13.56
CA ALA A 110 -7.50 -2.54 14.62
C ALA A 110 -9.01 -2.72 14.40
N LEU A 111 -9.51 -2.49 13.18
CA LEU A 111 -10.92 -2.76 12.83
C LEU A 111 -11.29 -4.24 13.06
N THR A 112 -10.43 -5.15 12.66
CA THR A 112 -10.67 -6.60 12.85
C THR A 112 -10.76 -6.95 14.33
N SER A 113 -9.90 -6.37 15.18
CA SER A 113 -9.94 -6.59 16.63
C SER A 113 -11.22 -6.04 17.26
N GLU A 114 -11.73 -4.93 16.76
CA GLU A 114 -12.94 -4.29 17.25
C GLU A 114 -14.20 -5.10 16.90
N PHE A 115 -14.27 -5.64 15.68
CA PHE A 115 -15.42 -6.43 15.23
C PHE A 115 -15.46 -7.86 15.79
N TYR A 116 -14.30 -8.50 15.89
CA TYR A 116 -14.21 -9.94 16.18
C TYR A 116 -13.53 -10.26 17.51
N GLY A 117 -13.01 -9.26 18.21
CA GLY A 117 -12.27 -9.43 19.45
C GLY A 117 -10.88 -10.07 19.23
N TYR A 118 -10.17 -10.28 20.34
CA TYR A 118 -8.76 -10.71 20.30
C TYR A 118 -8.56 -12.22 20.16
N LYS A 119 -9.55 -13.05 20.51
CA LYS A 119 -9.39 -14.52 20.58
C LYS A 119 -8.95 -15.19 19.26
N LYS A 120 -9.43 -14.69 18.11
CA LYS A 120 -9.13 -15.21 16.77
C LYS A 120 -8.44 -14.19 15.87
N LEU A 121 -7.92 -13.12 16.45
CA LEU A 121 -7.36 -11.99 15.69
C LEU A 121 -6.25 -12.43 14.72
N GLY A 122 -5.35 -13.29 15.16
CA GLY A 122 -4.24 -13.76 14.32
C GLY A 122 -4.71 -14.49 13.07
N SER A 123 -5.70 -15.39 13.19
CA SER A 123 -6.26 -16.11 12.04
C SER A 123 -7.00 -15.19 11.07
N LEU A 124 -7.78 -14.23 11.59
CA LEU A 124 -8.53 -13.29 10.77
C LEU A 124 -7.60 -12.31 10.04
N VAL A 125 -6.61 -11.76 10.73
CA VAL A 125 -5.61 -10.89 10.11
C VAL A 125 -4.78 -11.68 9.09
N GLY A 126 -4.46 -12.95 9.37
CA GLY A 126 -3.81 -13.85 8.43
C GLY A 126 -4.63 -14.03 7.14
N LEU A 127 -5.94 -14.24 7.25
CA LEU A 127 -6.85 -14.37 6.11
C LEU A 127 -6.94 -13.07 5.28
N ILE A 128 -7.03 -11.91 5.95
CA ILE A 128 -7.03 -10.60 5.30
C ILE A 128 -5.71 -10.39 4.54
N ASN A 129 -4.57 -10.68 5.16
CA ASN A 129 -3.27 -10.56 4.51
C ASN A 129 -3.13 -11.53 3.33
N MET A 130 -3.63 -12.75 3.44
CA MET A 130 -3.64 -13.71 2.33
C MET A 130 -4.46 -13.18 1.14
N SER A 131 -5.67 -12.65 1.39
CA SER A 131 -6.50 -12.04 0.36
C SER A 131 -5.80 -10.85 -0.31
N HIS A 132 -5.11 -10.02 0.48
CA HIS A 132 -4.32 -8.90 -0.03
C HIS A 132 -3.17 -9.38 -0.94
N GLN A 133 -2.48 -10.44 -0.57
CA GLN A 133 -1.38 -11.00 -1.38
C GLN A 133 -1.89 -11.62 -2.69
N ILE A 134 -3.03 -12.31 -2.65
CA ILE A 134 -3.68 -12.85 -3.86
C ILE A 134 -4.08 -11.70 -4.80
N GLY A 135 -4.73 -10.65 -4.25
CA GLY A 135 -5.07 -9.46 -5.03
C GLY A 135 -3.85 -8.78 -5.65
N GLY A 136 -2.76 -8.68 -4.89
CA GLY A 136 -1.48 -8.14 -5.39
C GLY A 136 -0.89 -8.97 -6.53
N ALA A 137 -0.92 -10.31 -6.42
CA ALA A 137 -0.44 -11.20 -7.48
C ALA A 137 -1.26 -11.04 -8.77
N ILE A 138 -2.60 -10.99 -8.65
CA ILE A 138 -3.51 -10.77 -9.77
C ILE A 138 -3.24 -9.39 -10.42
N ALA A 139 -3.07 -8.35 -9.62
CA ALA A 139 -2.77 -7.02 -10.11
C ALA A 139 -1.47 -6.99 -10.95
N VAL A 140 -0.40 -7.63 -10.47
CA VAL A 140 0.88 -7.71 -11.21
C VAL A 140 0.69 -8.42 -12.55
N LEU A 141 -0.08 -9.51 -12.60
CA LEU A 141 -0.38 -10.21 -13.85
C LEU A 141 -1.18 -9.31 -14.81
N ILE A 142 -2.21 -8.63 -14.33
CA ILE A 142 -3.02 -7.72 -15.15
C ILE A 142 -2.16 -6.58 -15.71
N PHE A 143 -1.31 -5.97 -14.89
CA PHE A 143 -0.41 -4.90 -15.34
C PHE A 143 0.59 -5.39 -16.38
N GLY A 144 1.13 -6.61 -16.20
CA GLY A 144 2.00 -7.24 -17.22
C GLY A 144 1.29 -7.45 -18.54
N MET A 145 0.09 -8.03 -18.51
CA MET A 145 -0.73 -8.24 -19.71
C MET A 145 -1.10 -6.94 -20.42
N ILE A 146 -1.47 -5.89 -19.67
CA ILE A 146 -1.77 -4.56 -20.23
C ILE A 146 -0.55 -4.01 -20.94
N TYR A 147 0.62 -4.12 -20.35
CA TYR A 147 1.85 -3.64 -20.98
C TYR A 147 2.20 -4.41 -22.24
N ASP A 148 2.05 -5.73 -22.24
CA ASP A 148 2.33 -6.58 -23.39
C ASP A 148 1.40 -6.26 -24.59
N TYR A 149 0.12 -5.88 -24.32
CA TYR A 149 -0.84 -5.56 -25.36
C TYR A 149 -0.77 -4.09 -25.84
N TYR A 150 -0.59 -3.15 -24.92
CA TYR A 150 -0.71 -1.71 -25.23
C TYR A 150 0.63 -0.97 -25.25
N GLY A 151 1.73 -1.59 -24.80
CA GLY A 151 3.05 -0.98 -24.74
C GLY A 151 3.20 0.14 -23.69
N ASN A 152 2.16 0.39 -22.87
CA ASN A 152 2.16 1.38 -21.78
C ASN A 152 1.36 0.89 -20.58
N TYR A 153 1.48 1.61 -19.45
CA TYR A 153 0.79 1.27 -18.20
C TYR A 153 -0.45 2.13 -17.92
N ASP A 154 -0.84 3.03 -18.81
CA ASP A 154 -1.89 4.03 -18.56
C ASP A 154 -3.22 3.38 -18.19
N LEU A 155 -3.63 2.35 -18.96
CA LEU A 155 -4.86 1.61 -18.67
C LEU A 155 -4.78 0.92 -17.28
N GLY A 156 -3.63 0.35 -16.93
CA GLY A 156 -3.41 -0.28 -15.61
C GLY A 156 -3.53 0.74 -14.48
N LEU A 157 -2.96 1.92 -14.65
CA LEU A 157 -3.07 2.99 -13.67
C LEU A 157 -4.52 3.45 -13.49
N TRP A 158 -5.30 3.58 -14.56
CA TRP A 158 -6.73 3.90 -14.49
C TRP A 158 -7.53 2.81 -13.75
N VAL A 159 -7.28 1.55 -14.03
CA VAL A 159 -7.88 0.42 -13.28
C VAL A 159 -7.53 0.53 -11.79
N GLY A 160 -6.27 0.85 -11.48
CA GLY A 160 -5.81 1.08 -10.10
C GLY A 160 -6.58 2.23 -9.41
N VAL A 161 -6.75 3.37 -10.08
CA VAL A 161 -7.51 4.52 -9.54
C VAL A 161 -8.95 4.14 -9.25
N ILE A 162 -9.63 3.50 -10.21
CA ILE A 162 -11.04 3.08 -10.05
C ILE A 162 -11.18 2.10 -8.88
N THR A 163 -10.31 1.11 -8.79
CA THR A 163 -10.33 0.12 -7.71
C THR A 163 -10.10 0.77 -6.34
N LEU A 164 -9.21 1.75 -6.25
CA LEU A 164 -8.93 2.48 -5.00
C LEU A 164 -10.11 3.39 -4.60
N ILE A 165 -10.80 3.99 -5.55
CA ILE A 165 -12.03 4.75 -5.27
C ILE A 165 -13.12 3.82 -4.73
N ILE A 166 -13.32 2.65 -5.35
CA ILE A 166 -14.28 1.64 -4.88
C ILE A 166 -13.91 1.18 -3.47
N ALA A 167 -12.63 0.91 -3.20
CA ALA A 167 -12.15 0.52 -1.88
C ALA A 167 -12.37 1.61 -0.82
N SER A 168 -12.16 2.88 -1.19
CA SER A 168 -12.45 4.03 -0.33
C SER A 168 -13.93 4.11 0.02
N LEU A 169 -14.81 4.05 -0.97
CA LEU A 169 -16.27 4.08 -0.76
C LEU A 169 -16.75 2.88 0.08
N ALA A 170 -16.22 1.69 -0.20
CA ALA A 170 -16.51 0.51 0.60
C ALA A 170 -16.09 0.69 2.07
N SER A 171 -14.93 1.32 2.32
CA SER A 171 -14.47 1.60 3.69
C SER A 171 -15.39 2.57 4.42
N PHE A 172 -15.87 3.62 3.77
CA PHE A 172 -16.85 4.54 4.36
C PHE A 172 -18.20 3.87 4.65
N SER A 173 -18.55 2.82 3.91
CA SER A 173 -19.80 2.07 4.09
C SER A 173 -19.77 1.09 5.26
N ILE A 174 -18.60 0.85 5.87
CA ILE A 174 -18.47 -0.03 7.03
C ILE A 174 -19.23 0.59 8.21
N LYS A 175 -20.19 -0.15 8.76
CA LYS A 175 -20.91 0.27 9.98
C LYS A 175 -20.10 -0.18 11.19
N GLU A 176 -19.51 0.75 11.91
CA GLU A 176 -18.84 0.50 13.20
C GLU A 176 -19.85 0.20 14.32
N LYS A 177 -20.71 -0.79 14.12
CA LYS A 177 -21.46 -1.39 15.22
C LYS A 177 -20.72 -2.62 15.66
N GLN A 178 -20.34 -2.67 16.94
CA GLN A 178 -19.82 -3.89 17.58
C GLN A 178 -20.80 -5.03 17.31
N LEU A 179 -20.51 -5.83 16.27
CA LEU A 179 -21.27 -7.04 15.97
C LEU A 179 -20.98 -8.15 16.99
N SER A 180 -20.02 -7.95 17.87
CA SER A 180 -19.47 -8.99 18.72
C SER A 180 -19.77 -8.86 20.21
N SER A 181 -20.98 -8.47 20.61
CA SER A 181 -21.42 -8.76 21.99
C SER A 181 -21.29 -10.26 22.37
N ARG A 182 -21.22 -11.15 21.36
CA ARG A 182 -20.92 -12.59 21.57
C ARG A 182 -19.46 -12.91 21.92
N PHE A 183 -18.52 -12.03 21.64
CA PHE A 183 -17.06 -12.26 21.82
C PHE A 183 -16.43 -11.33 22.84
N TYR A 184 -17.12 -10.29 23.24
CA TYR A 184 -16.72 -9.39 24.30
C TYR A 184 -17.40 -9.82 25.59
N LYS A 185 -16.73 -10.67 26.37
CA LYS A 185 -17.03 -10.74 27.81
C LYS A 185 -16.30 -9.57 28.46
N PRO A 186 -17.00 -8.63 29.13
CA PRO A 186 -16.34 -7.66 30.01
C PRO A 186 -15.48 -8.44 31.01
N ILE A 187 -14.30 -7.95 31.27
CA ILE A 187 -13.51 -8.45 32.39
C ILE A 187 -14.29 -8.00 33.63
N GLU A 188 -15.04 -8.91 34.23
CA GLU A 188 -15.60 -8.70 35.56
C GLU A 188 -14.40 -8.61 36.51
N ASN A 189 -14.17 -7.41 37.05
CA ASN A 189 -13.22 -7.16 38.16
C ASN A 189 -13.80 -7.68 39.46
#